data_74abfce4bfcfbfacb44e5106a3a07b94
#
_entry.id   74abfce4bfcfbfacb44e5106a3a07b94
#
_cell.length_a   1.000
_cell.length_b   1.000
_cell.length_c   1.000
_cell.angle_alpha   90.00
_cell.angle_beta   90.00
_cell.angle_gamma   90.00
#
_symmetry.space_group_name_H-M   'P 1'
#
loop_
_entity.id
_entity.type
_entity.pdbx_description
1 polymer ?
#
loop_
_entity_poly.entity_id
_entity_poly.type
_entity_poly.pdbx_seq_one_letter_code
_entity_poly.pdbx_strand_id
1 'polypeptide(L)'
;AHPPGGGGEGEHPVPPKYAFETAAWRHLSPEVHLLKQVFRQSDPVFINLLNEVRFGKLSNEGFATLRALSRLDERSGNGPSESYETHFREARTAVHHHAGGGGGAESAAESRKLKLRSRRQLVEELNQWQFESIPAVMQGEPYEQYLALQQSTSQYDARRLMTDCPFAVTLNLCVGTRVMLVKQLSVPLGLANGSLGVVVGFVPAAEAVCEEEPNLVVEVHRLNPSQRLPVVRFDRGIMFPSEDVALDSPAAADDVSGSAGRVYHPHVVISPRLHSIADPASRDGPPLATCLQIPLVHSWAITIHKSQGLSLDAVDVSLSCMFEPGQAYVALSRARSISGLRVHGLESTSIRACVRAKAFYQSLEEEMAAARLAVDGR
;
A
#
# COMPACT_ATOMS: atom_id res chain seq x y z
N ALA A 1 10.15 57.67 35.46
CA ALA A 1 10.87 56.42 35.62
C ALA A 1 9.88 55.26 35.53
N HIS A 2 9.81 54.59 34.36
CA HIS A 2 9.08 53.32 34.21
C HIS A 2 10.07 52.18 34.45
N PRO A 3 9.67 51.11 35.17
CA PRO A 3 10.50 49.92 35.27
C PRO A 3 10.44 49.09 33.96
N PRO A 4 11.50 48.40 33.59
CA PRO A 4 11.49 47.53 32.39
C PRO A 4 10.67 46.27 32.68
N GLY A 5 9.62 46.06 31.90
CA GLY A 5 8.85 44.83 31.86
C GLY A 5 9.68 43.71 31.26
N GLY A 6 10.13 42.77 32.08
CA GLY A 6 10.68 41.49 31.63
C GLY A 6 9.53 40.63 31.12
N GLY A 7 9.32 40.61 29.79
CA GLY A 7 8.49 39.63 29.11
C GLY A 7 9.24 38.31 29.03
N GLY A 8 9.02 37.41 29.98
CA GLY A 8 9.34 36.00 29.79
C GLY A 8 8.37 35.46 28.73
N GLU A 9 8.88 35.24 27.51
CA GLU A 9 8.18 34.43 26.51
C GLU A 9 8.03 33.03 27.12
N GLY A 10 6.83 32.76 27.66
CA GLY A 10 6.45 31.41 28.04
C GLY A 10 6.47 30.54 26.81
N GLU A 11 7.44 29.63 26.71
CA GLU A 11 7.40 28.55 25.73
C GLU A 11 6.07 27.85 25.88
N HIS A 12 5.17 28.04 24.92
CA HIS A 12 3.94 27.27 24.84
C HIS A 12 4.35 25.81 24.71
N PRO A 13 3.91 24.90 25.60
CA PRO A 13 4.26 23.49 25.51
C PRO A 13 3.86 22.94 24.14
N VAL A 14 4.85 22.42 23.41
CA VAL A 14 4.61 21.79 22.12
C VAL A 14 3.59 20.67 22.32
N PRO A 15 2.47 20.65 21.59
CA PRO A 15 1.44 19.65 21.79
C PRO A 15 2.01 18.25 21.56
N PRO A 16 1.57 17.22 22.30
CA PRO A 16 2.03 15.85 22.16
C PRO A 16 1.72 15.34 20.76
N LYS A 17 2.74 14.90 20.03
CA LYS A 17 2.59 14.33 18.68
C LYS A 17 2.34 12.82 18.72
N TYR A 18 2.86 12.14 19.74
CA TYR A 18 2.81 10.69 19.87
C TYR A 18 1.98 10.27 21.09
N ALA A 19 1.35 9.09 21.01
CA ALA A 19 0.53 8.56 22.10
C ALA A 19 1.30 8.49 23.41
N PHE A 20 2.56 8.02 23.39
CA PHE A 20 3.42 7.90 24.58
C PHE A 20 3.81 9.23 25.23
N GLU A 21 3.53 10.36 24.62
CA GLU A 21 3.78 11.70 25.18
C GLU A 21 2.56 12.30 25.89
N THR A 22 1.40 11.68 25.71
CA THR A 22 0.12 12.20 26.25
C THR A 22 -0.02 11.95 27.75
N ALA A 23 -0.82 12.80 28.41
CA ALA A 23 -1.20 12.56 29.80
C ALA A 23 -2.00 11.24 29.95
N ALA A 24 -2.81 10.91 28.95
CA ALA A 24 -3.57 9.65 28.92
C ALA A 24 -2.66 8.42 28.96
N TRP A 25 -1.57 8.41 28.18
CA TRP A 25 -0.58 7.33 28.22
C TRP A 25 0.02 7.13 29.60
N ARG A 26 0.44 8.23 30.22
CA ARG A 26 1.02 8.20 31.58
C ARG A 26 0.01 7.73 32.64
N HIS A 27 -1.25 8.12 32.50
CA HIS A 27 -2.31 7.73 33.42
C HIS A 27 -2.69 6.25 33.27
N LEU A 28 -2.77 5.75 32.04
CA LEU A 28 -3.11 4.35 31.75
C LEU A 28 -1.98 3.40 32.11
N SER A 29 -0.72 3.89 32.13
CA SER A 29 0.48 3.05 32.35
C SER A 29 0.42 1.71 31.62
N PRO A 30 0.24 1.70 30.28
CA PRO A 30 0.03 0.46 29.56
C PRO A 30 1.25 -0.45 29.65
N GLU A 31 1.02 -1.75 29.70
CA GLU A 31 2.10 -2.72 29.58
C GLU A 31 2.68 -2.66 28.17
N VAL A 32 4.00 -2.49 28.06
CA VAL A 32 4.70 -2.34 26.79
C VAL A 32 5.56 -3.55 26.50
N HIS A 33 5.30 -4.20 25.35
CA HIS A 33 6.07 -5.34 24.88
C HIS A 33 6.93 -4.97 23.69
N LEU A 34 8.24 -5.17 23.79
CA LEU A 34 9.20 -4.95 22.70
C LEU A 34 9.40 -6.24 21.91
N LEU A 35 8.83 -6.28 20.69
CA LEU A 35 9.00 -7.40 19.76
C LEU A 35 10.39 -7.32 19.12
N LYS A 36 11.20 -8.40 19.25
CA LYS A 36 12.57 -8.48 18.74
C LYS A 36 12.72 -9.36 17.51
N GLN A 37 11.83 -10.33 17.32
CA GLN A 37 11.93 -11.27 16.21
C GLN A 37 11.32 -10.70 14.94
N VAL A 38 12.08 -10.78 13.85
CA VAL A 38 11.65 -10.39 12.50
C VAL A 38 11.17 -11.63 11.76
N PHE A 39 9.92 -11.61 11.25
CA PHE A 39 9.31 -12.72 10.51
C PHE A 39 9.18 -12.44 9.00
N ARG A 40 9.22 -11.17 8.58
CA ARG A 40 9.03 -10.80 7.17
C ARG A 40 10.24 -11.08 6.32
N GLN A 41 11.42 -10.81 6.85
CA GLN A 41 12.70 -11.01 6.21
C GLN A 41 13.43 -12.18 6.88
N SER A 42 14.14 -12.99 6.09
CA SER A 42 14.96 -14.11 6.57
C SER A 42 16.47 -13.86 6.41
N ASP A 43 16.86 -12.90 5.56
CA ASP A 43 18.26 -12.55 5.30
C ASP A 43 18.80 -11.63 6.41
N PRO A 44 19.80 -12.07 7.20
CA PRO A 44 20.39 -11.27 8.29
C PRO A 44 21.01 -9.96 7.80
N VAL A 45 21.63 -9.96 6.59
CA VAL A 45 22.25 -8.76 6.02
C VAL A 45 21.18 -7.71 5.75
N PHE A 46 20.06 -8.12 5.17
CA PHE A 46 18.95 -7.22 4.91
C PHE A 46 18.28 -6.74 6.20
N ILE A 47 18.12 -7.61 7.20
CA ILE A 47 17.58 -7.24 8.52
C ILE A 47 18.47 -6.19 9.18
N ASN A 48 19.81 -6.36 9.16
CA ASN A 48 20.74 -5.39 9.73
C ASN A 48 20.68 -4.05 8.99
N LEU A 49 20.63 -4.05 7.67
CA LEU A 49 20.45 -2.84 6.85
C LEU A 49 19.17 -2.10 7.23
N LEU A 50 18.05 -2.81 7.38
CA LEU A 50 16.78 -2.21 7.80
C LEU A 50 16.84 -1.63 9.21
N ASN A 51 17.58 -2.26 10.13
CA ASN A 51 17.79 -1.72 11.47
C ASN A 51 18.62 -0.42 11.43
N GLU A 52 19.67 -0.34 10.62
CA GLU A 52 20.42 0.90 10.42
C GLU A 52 19.52 2.03 9.91
N VAL A 53 18.69 1.73 8.90
CA VAL A 53 17.72 2.69 8.36
C VAL A 53 16.69 3.11 9.42
N ARG A 54 16.18 2.16 10.22
CA ARG A 54 15.21 2.40 11.30
C ARG A 54 15.73 3.40 12.31
N PHE A 55 16.99 3.27 12.69
CA PHE A 55 17.62 4.17 13.66
C PHE A 55 18.24 5.41 13.03
N GLY A 56 18.20 5.57 11.72
CA GLY A 56 18.78 6.70 10.99
C GLY A 56 20.31 6.77 11.12
N LYS A 57 20.97 5.62 11.24
CA LYS A 57 22.41 5.47 11.36
C LYS A 57 22.92 4.49 10.32
N LEU A 58 22.93 4.93 9.06
CA LEU A 58 23.39 4.10 7.96
C LEU A 58 24.91 4.03 7.96
N SER A 59 25.45 2.82 7.99
CA SER A 59 26.89 2.55 7.84
C SER A 59 27.36 2.79 6.40
N ASN A 60 28.67 2.90 6.19
CA ASN A 60 29.24 3.01 4.84
C ASN A 60 28.89 1.79 3.97
N GLU A 61 28.85 0.59 4.57
CA GLU A 61 28.44 -0.65 3.92
C GLU A 61 26.95 -0.63 3.56
N GLY A 62 26.09 -0.24 4.50
CA GLY A 62 24.65 -0.08 4.26
C GLY A 62 24.35 0.94 3.17
N PHE A 63 25.07 2.07 3.16
CA PHE A 63 24.95 3.08 2.11
C PHE A 63 25.42 2.54 0.76
N ALA A 64 26.54 1.82 0.71
CA ALA A 64 27.04 1.19 -0.51
C ALA A 64 26.07 0.15 -1.05
N THR A 65 25.44 -0.64 -0.17
CA THR A 65 24.41 -1.62 -0.53
C THR A 65 23.18 -0.96 -1.16
N LEU A 66 22.60 0.06 -0.52
CA LEU A 66 21.46 0.78 -1.07
C LEU A 66 21.81 1.49 -2.39
N ARG A 67 23.03 2.02 -2.50
CA ARG A 67 23.54 2.64 -3.73
C ARG A 67 23.77 1.62 -4.86
N ALA A 68 24.17 0.40 -4.55
CA ALA A 68 24.28 -0.68 -5.53
C ALA A 68 22.89 -1.05 -6.10
N LEU A 69 21.86 -1.12 -5.26
CA LEU A 69 20.47 -1.34 -5.68
C LEU A 69 19.94 -0.21 -6.57
N SER A 70 20.42 1.02 -6.37
CA SER A 70 20.07 2.18 -7.20
C SER A 70 20.77 2.16 -8.56
N ARG A 71 22.03 1.69 -8.64
CA ARG A 71 22.86 1.65 -9.87
C ARG A 71 22.45 0.55 -10.86
N LEU A 72 21.73 -0.47 -10.42
CA LEU A 72 21.20 -1.50 -11.32
C LEU A 72 20.24 -0.91 -12.37
N ASP A 73 19.74 0.28 -12.11
CA ASP A 73 18.83 1.03 -12.99
C ASP A 73 19.59 1.77 -14.11
N GLU A 74 20.79 2.28 -13.83
CA GLU A 74 21.64 2.99 -14.80
C GLU A 74 22.11 2.10 -15.97
N ARG A 75 22.19 0.77 -15.74
CA ARG A 75 22.58 -0.21 -16.77
C ARG A 75 21.43 -0.62 -17.70
N SER A 76 20.19 -0.36 -17.31
CA SER A 76 19.00 -0.66 -18.14
C SER A 76 18.60 0.48 -19.07
N GLY A 77 19.46 1.48 -19.28
CA GLY A 77 19.30 2.50 -20.34
C GLY A 77 18.55 3.76 -19.93
N ASN A 78 18.15 3.91 -18.67
CA ASN A 78 17.61 5.15 -18.13
C ASN A 78 18.73 5.89 -17.37
N GLY A 79 19.21 6.97 -17.96
CA GLY A 79 20.37 7.77 -17.52
C GLY A 79 20.24 8.43 -16.15
N PRO A 80 21.29 9.18 -15.70
CA PRO A 80 21.43 9.66 -14.34
C PRO A 80 20.32 10.65 -13.94
N SER A 81 19.91 10.51 -12.70
CA SER A 81 19.03 11.33 -11.87
C SER A 81 18.92 12.83 -12.25
N GLU A 82 18.19 13.13 -13.28
CA GLU A 82 17.49 14.40 -13.39
C GLU A 82 16.19 14.32 -12.61
N SER A 83 15.74 15.45 -12.08
CA SER A 83 14.60 15.51 -11.17
C SER A 83 13.42 14.66 -11.70
N TYR A 84 12.76 13.94 -10.83
CA TYR A 84 11.65 13.03 -11.13
C TYR A 84 10.58 13.66 -12.05
N GLU A 85 10.44 14.99 -12.04
CA GLU A 85 9.59 15.76 -12.94
C GLU A 85 10.06 15.71 -14.39
N THR A 86 11.38 15.67 -14.66
CA THR A 86 11.95 15.59 -15.99
C THR A 86 11.72 14.20 -16.59
N HIS A 87 11.93 13.13 -15.82
CA HIS A 87 11.67 11.76 -16.24
C HIS A 87 10.19 11.49 -16.55
N PHE A 88 9.29 12.07 -15.78
CA PHE A 88 7.86 11.96 -16.02
C PHE A 88 7.45 12.71 -17.31
N ARG A 89 8.08 13.86 -17.57
CA ARG A 89 7.85 14.65 -18.78
C ARG A 89 8.41 13.98 -20.03
N GLU A 90 9.60 13.37 -19.97
CA GLU A 90 10.24 12.63 -21.05
C GLU A 90 9.52 11.31 -21.36
N ALA A 91 9.08 10.56 -20.35
CA ALA A 91 8.27 9.37 -20.55
C ALA A 91 6.93 9.67 -21.26
N ARG A 92 6.29 10.81 -20.95
CA ARG A 92 5.10 11.29 -21.67
C ARG A 92 5.37 11.63 -23.13
N THR A 93 6.56 12.19 -23.43
CA THR A 93 6.95 12.56 -24.80
C THR A 93 7.40 11.33 -25.62
N ALA A 94 8.04 10.34 -24.98
CA ALA A 94 8.50 9.12 -25.62
C ALA A 94 7.34 8.21 -26.08
N VAL A 95 6.21 8.19 -25.38
CA VAL A 95 5.03 7.40 -25.79
C VAL A 95 4.43 7.88 -27.12
N HIS A 96 4.58 9.18 -27.44
CA HIS A 96 4.14 9.70 -28.75
C HIS A 96 5.06 9.34 -29.91
N HIS A 97 6.27 8.84 -29.68
CA HIS A 97 7.25 8.51 -30.71
C HIS A 97 7.55 7.03 -30.94
N HIS A 98 7.03 6.09 -30.10
CA HIS A 98 7.32 4.65 -30.19
C HIS A 98 6.08 3.79 -30.45
N ALA A 99 5.39 4.07 -31.52
CA ALA A 99 4.51 3.10 -32.18
C ALA A 99 5.34 2.25 -33.17
N GLY A 100 6.29 1.47 -32.66
CA GLY A 100 7.05 0.55 -33.51
C GLY A 100 8.31 0.00 -32.84
N GLY A 101 8.28 -1.26 -32.46
CA GLY A 101 9.50 -2.06 -32.28
C GLY A 101 9.73 -2.63 -30.88
N GLY A 102 9.48 -3.95 -30.72
CA GLY A 102 10.28 -4.95 -30.01
C GLY A 102 10.86 -4.61 -28.64
N GLY A 103 10.07 -4.53 -27.59
CA GLY A 103 10.55 -4.48 -26.20
C GLY A 103 10.49 -5.88 -25.55
N GLY A 104 11.67 -6.47 -25.28
CA GLY A 104 11.85 -7.81 -24.77
C GLY A 104 11.29 -8.08 -23.36
N ALA A 105 11.39 -9.33 -22.94
CA ALA A 105 10.85 -9.91 -21.69
C ALA A 105 11.20 -9.16 -20.38
N GLU A 106 12.23 -8.34 -20.35
CA GLU A 106 12.59 -7.48 -19.18
C GLU A 106 11.56 -6.38 -18.91
N SER A 107 10.94 -5.81 -19.92
CA SER A 107 9.89 -4.79 -19.80
C SER A 107 8.64 -5.30 -19.07
N ALA A 108 8.27 -6.56 -19.26
CA ALA A 108 7.09 -7.16 -18.61
C ALA A 108 7.32 -7.47 -17.12
N ALA A 109 8.53 -7.86 -16.71
CA ALA A 109 8.88 -8.10 -15.30
C ALA A 109 8.97 -6.78 -14.52
N GLU A 110 9.39 -5.71 -15.16
CA GLU A 110 9.51 -4.37 -14.58
C GLU A 110 8.15 -3.72 -14.33
N SER A 111 7.21 -3.94 -15.25
CA SER A 111 5.81 -3.50 -15.12
C SER A 111 5.06 -4.17 -13.95
N ARG A 112 5.59 -5.29 -13.40
CA ARG A 112 4.98 -6.02 -12.28
C ARG A 112 5.36 -5.48 -10.90
N LYS A 113 6.42 -4.67 -10.78
CA LYS A 113 6.87 -4.13 -9.49
C LYS A 113 5.94 -3.03 -9.02
N LEU A 114 5.47 -3.14 -7.77
CA LEU A 114 4.69 -2.09 -7.14
C LEU A 114 5.59 -0.91 -6.79
N LYS A 115 5.22 0.29 -7.26
CA LYS A 115 5.98 1.52 -7.02
C LYS A 115 5.51 2.21 -5.74
N LEU A 116 6.42 2.43 -4.78
CA LEU A 116 6.16 3.17 -3.55
C LEU A 116 6.65 4.61 -3.66
N ARG A 117 5.75 5.55 -3.41
CA ARG A 117 6.04 7.00 -3.53
C ARG A 117 5.60 7.73 -2.25
N SER A 118 6.29 8.81 -1.92
CA SER A 118 6.04 9.59 -0.71
C SER A 118 4.77 10.44 -0.79
N ARG A 119 4.40 10.93 -1.97
CA ARG A 119 3.29 11.87 -2.19
C ARG A 119 2.13 11.25 -2.95
N ARG A 120 0.90 11.56 -2.52
CA ARG A 120 -0.34 11.06 -3.14
C ARG A 120 -0.47 11.51 -4.59
N GLN A 121 -0.17 12.76 -4.90
CA GLN A 121 -0.27 13.30 -6.24
C GLN A 121 0.58 12.50 -7.25
N LEU A 122 1.85 12.17 -6.91
CA LEU A 122 2.72 11.36 -7.76
C LEU A 122 2.16 9.95 -8.01
N VAL A 123 1.49 9.37 -7.01
CA VAL A 123 0.83 8.07 -7.14
C VAL A 123 -0.34 8.16 -8.12
N GLU A 124 -1.17 9.17 -8.00
CA GLU A 124 -2.34 9.39 -8.86
C GLU A 124 -1.90 9.60 -10.31
N GLU A 125 -0.92 10.45 -10.55
CA GLU A 125 -0.34 10.71 -11.89
C GLU A 125 0.26 9.45 -12.51
N LEU A 126 1.05 8.68 -11.74
CA LEU A 126 1.64 7.42 -12.21
C LEU A 126 0.57 6.38 -12.55
N ASN A 127 -0.43 6.21 -11.72
CA ASN A 127 -1.50 5.27 -11.95
C ASN A 127 -2.35 5.67 -13.17
N GLN A 128 -2.64 6.97 -13.32
CA GLN A 128 -3.37 7.49 -14.48
C GLN A 128 -2.59 7.26 -15.77
N TRP A 129 -1.31 7.61 -15.78
CA TRP A 129 -0.45 7.40 -16.94
C TRP A 129 -0.34 5.92 -17.33
N GLN A 130 -0.18 5.02 -16.34
CA GLN A 130 -0.11 3.58 -16.59
C GLN A 130 -1.43 3.04 -17.14
N PHE A 131 -2.57 3.51 -16.64
CA PHE A 131 -3.88 3.15 -17.16
C PHE A 131 -4.06 3.59 -18.61
N GLU A 132 -3.73 4.84 -18.92
CA GLU A 132 -3.76 5.40 -20.28
C GLU A 132 -2.80 4.70 -21.23
N SER A 133 -1.73 4.08 -20.73
CA SER A 133 -0.74 3.32 -21.50
C SER A 133 -1.18 1.88 -21.81
N ILE A 134 -2.32 1.43 -21.30
CA ILE A 134 -2.85 0.11 -21.65
C ILE A 134 -3.24 0.11 -23.15
N PRO A 135 -2.79 -0.88 -23.96
CA PRO A 135 -3.04 -0.88 -25.42
C PRO A 135 -4.49 -0.68 -25.81
N ALA A 136 -5.43 -1.31 -25.12
CA ALA A 136 -6.86 -1.16 -25.37
C ALA A 136 -7.34 0.28 -25.17
N VAL A 137 -6.88 0.95 -24.10
CA VAL A 137 -7.20 2.35 -23.79
C VAL A 137 -6.57 3.30 -24.81
N MET A 138 -5.31 3.04 -25.22
CA MET A 138 -4.63 3.81 -26.26
C MET A 138 -5.32 3.73 -27.62
N GLN A 139 -5.93 2.60 -27.93
CA GLN A 139 -6.70 2.37 -29.15
C GLN A 139 -8.13 2.93 -29.09
N GLY A 140 -8.51 3.53 -27.97
CA GLY A 140 -9.85 4.09 -27.78
C GLY A 140 -10.92 3.04 -27.51
N GLU A 141 -10.55 1.83 -27.10
CA GLU A 141 -11.52 0.82 -26.69
C GLU A 141 -12.28 1.26 -25.43
N PRO A 142 -13.57 0.91 -25.32
CA PRO A 142 -14.36 1.29 -24.16
C PRO A 142 -13.85 0.57 -22.89
N TYR A 143 -13.90 1.27 -21.78
CA TYR A 143 -13.59 0.73 -20.46
C TYR A 143 -14.76 0.93 -19.50
N GLU A 144 -14.82 0.12 -18.44
CA GLU A 144 -15.86 0.23 -17.42
C GLU A 144 -15.51 1.37 -16.45
N GLN A 145 -16.49 2.24 -16.17
CA GLN A 145 -16.36 3.32 -15.19
C GLN A 145 -17.35 3.11 -14.04
N TYR A 146 -16.83 3.14 -12.83
CA TYR A 146 -17.60 3.02 -11.60
C TYR A 146 -17.54 4.31 -10.80
N LEU A 147 -18.69 4.90 -10.56
CA LEU A 147 -18.84 6.08 -9.71
C LEU A 147 -19.28 5.67 -8.32
N ALA A 148 -18.62 6.21 -7.31
CA ALA A 148 -18.99 5.95 -5.92
C ALA A 148 -20.35 6.59 -5.61
N LEU A 149 -21.27 5.79 -5.06
CA LEU A 149 -22.53 6.29 -4.52
C LEU A 149 -22.32 6.71 -3.08
N GLN A 150 -22.40 8.01 -2.83
CA GLN A 150 -22.16 8.61 -1.52
C GLN A 150 -23.45 9.20 -0.97
N GLN A 151 -23.72 8.95 0.32
CA GLN A 151 -24.81 9.53 1.08
C GLN A 151 -24.25 10.04 2.41
N SER A 152 -24.73 11.18 2.90
CA SER A 152 -24.33 11.74 4.17
C SER A 152 -25.43 12.58 4.80
N THR A 153 -25.47 12.64 6.11
CA THR A 153 -26.45 13.40 6.88
C THR A 153 -26.08 14.88 6.97
N SER A 154 -24.80 15.21 6.83
CA SER A 154 -24.28 16.57 6.88
C SER A 154 -23.07 16.80 5.97
N GLN A 155 -22.77 18.07 5.69
CA GLN A 155 -21.56 18.43 4.94
C GLN A 155 -20.26 18.07 5.68
N TYR A 156 -20.29 18.07 7.01
CA TYR A 156 -19.17 17.63 7.84
C TYR A 156 -18.89 16.13 7.66
N ASP A 157 -19.94 15.31 7.71
CA ASP A 157 -19.84 13.85 7.52
C ASP A 157 -19.44 13.50 6.10
N ALA A 158 -19.90 14.26 5.10
CA ALA A 158 -19.42 14.11 3.71
C ALA A 158 -17.91 14.34 3.59
N ARG A 159 -17.37 15.40 4.23
CA ARG A 159 -15.92 15.66 4.23
C ARG A 159 -15.14 14.57 4.96
N ARG A 160 -15.66 14.10 6.09
CA ARG A 160 -15.08 13.00 6.84
C ARG A 160 -15.08 11.72 6.02
N LEU A 161 -16.16 11.40 5.32
CA LEU A 161 -16.24 10.26 4.41
C LEU A 161 -15.17 10.35 3.30
N MET A 162 -14.97 11.52 2.69
CA MET A 162 -13.94 11.70 1.66
C MET A 162 -12.51 11.48 2.19
N THR A 163 -12.28 11.74 3.48
CA THR A 163 -10.96 11.55 4.11
C THR A 163 -10.73 10.10 4.53
N ASP A 164 -11.74 9.47 5.11
CA ASP A 164 -11.62 8.16 5.77
C ASP A 164 -11.94 6.99 4.83
N CYS A 165 -12.71 7.23 3.76
CA CYS A 165 -13.10 6.20 2.81
C CYS A 165 -11.89 5.75 1.96
N PRO A 166 -11.57 4.46 1.92
CA PRO A 166 -10.47 3.94 1.12
C PRO A 166 -10.79 3.85 -0.38
N PHE A 167 -12.08 3.97 -0.75
CA PHE A 167 -12.56 3.77 -2.11
C PHE A 167 -12.26 4.96 -3.02
N ALA A 168 -12.05 4.68 -4.30
CA ALA A 168 -11.93 5.71 -5.32
C ALA A 168 -13.30 6.32 -5.63
N VAL A 169 -13.40 7.65 -5.74
CA VAL A 169 -14.64 8.32 -6.16
C VAL A 169 -15.03 7.91 -7.58
N THR A 170 -14.04 7.86 -8.46
CA THR A 170 -14.18 7.35 -9.83
C THR A 170 -13.12 6.27 -10.04
N LEU A 171 -13.56 5.10 -10.48
CA LEU A 171 -12.69 3.97 -10.78
C LEU A 171 -12.90 3.52 -12.23
N ASN A 172 -11.87 3.64 -13.05
CA ASN A 172 -11.87 3.20 -14.45
C ASN A 172 -11.11 1.88 -14.56
N LEU A 173 -11.72 0.86 -15.16
CA LEU A 173 -11.14 -0.47 -15.30
C LEU A 173 -11.29 -0.98 -16.74
N CYS A 174 -10.22 -1.59 -17.25
CA CYS A 174 -10.24 -2.43 -18.44
C CYS A 174 -9.43 -3.70 -18.18
N VAL A 175 -9.49 -4.67 -19.08
CA VAL A 175 -8.65 -5.87 -18.99
C VAL A 175 -7.17 -5.45 -19.00
N GLY A 176 -6.38 -6.03 -18.09
CA GLY A 176 -4.98 -5.64 -17.88
C GLY A 176 -4.75 -4.58 -16.80
N THR A 177 -5.80 -3.93 -16.28
CA THR A 177 -5.65 -2.97 -15.18
C THR A 177 -5.10 -3.64 -13.93
N ARG A 178 -3.98 -3.11 -13.41
CA ARG A 178 -3.40 -3.52 -12.11
C ARG A 178 -4.21 -2.91 -10.98
N VAL A 179 -4.68 -3.76 -10.08
CA VAL A 179 -5.55 -3.34 -8.99
C VAL A 179 -5.09 -3.87 -7.64
N MET A 180 -5.47 -3.15 -6.58
CA MET A 180 -5.29 -3.55 -5.19
C MET A 180 -6.64 -3.50 -4.49
N LEU A 181 -6.91 -4.55 -3.71
CA LEU A 181 -8.08 -4.63 -2.85
C LEU A 181 -7.90 -3.68 -1.65
N VAL A 182 -8.88 -2.82 -1.41
CA VAL A 182 -8.85 -1.84 -0.30
C VAL A 182 -9.83 -2.17 0.83
N LYS A 183 -10.53 -3.29 0.72
CA LYS A 183 -11.38 -3.86 1.77
C LYS A 183 -11.21 -5.38 1.75
N GLN A 184 -11.18 -6.00 2.94
CA GLN A 184 -11.12 -7.45 3.06
C GLN A 184 -12.39 -8.07 2.48
N LEU A 185 -12.24 -9.08 1.63
CA LEU A 185 -13.36 -9.84 1.04
C LEU A 185 -13.51 -11.21 1.67
N SER A 186 -12.42 -11.97 1.81
CA SER A 186 -12.47 -13.33 2.34
C SER A 186 -11.16 -13.70 3.03
N VAL A 187 -11.21 -14.02 4.32
CA VAL A 187 -10.04 -14.48 5.09
C VAL A 187 -9.59 -15.86 4.63
N PRO A 188 -10.48 -16.85 4.43
CA PRO A 188 -10.08 -18.18 3.98
C PRO A 188 -9.37 -18.16 2.63
N LEU A 189 -9.79 -17.30 1.72
CA LEU A 189 -9.17 -17.13 0.41
C LEU A 189 -7.95 -16.19 0.42
N GLY A 190 -7.55 -15.66 1.58
CA GLY A 190 -6.45 -14.72 1.70
C GLY A 190 -6.70 -13.38 1.00
N LEU A 191 -7.95 -13.04 0.66
CA LEU A 191 -8.35 -11.80 0.00
C LEU A 191 -8.51 -10.69 1.03
N ALA A 192 -7.39 -10.20 1.50
CA ALA A 192 -7.29 -9.13 2.49
C ALA A 192 -7.05 -7.77 1.82
N ASN A 193 -7.23 -6.70 2.60
CA ASN A 193 -6.79 -5.36 2.22
C ASN A 193 -5.31 -5.39 1.83
N GLY A 194 -4.98 -4.83 0.65
CA GLY A 194 -3.64 -4.84 0.08
C GLY A 194 -3.36 -6.00 -0.88
N SER A 195 -4.29 -6.94 -1.09
CA SER A 195 -4.14 -7.99 -2.09
C SER A 195 -4.06 -7.39 -3.50
N LEU A 196 -2.99 -7.73 -4.23
CA LEU A 196 -2.71 -7.24 -5.59
C LEU A 196 -3.23 -8.22 -6.63
N GLY A 197 -3.70 -7.69 -7.77
CA GLY A 197 -4.19 -8.49 -8.88
C GLY A 197 -4.27 -7.72 -10.18
N VAL A 198 -4.79 -8.40 -11.20
CA VAL A 198 -5.02 -7.85 -12.54
C VAL A 198 -6.46 -8.13 -12.95
N VAL A 199 -7.12 -7.16 -13.53
CA VAL A 199 -8.44 -7.35 -14.16
C VAL A 199 -8.26 -8.21 -15.39
N VAL A 200 -8.95 -9.35 -15.43
CA VAL A 200 -8.87 -10.33 -16.54
C VAL A 200 -10.16 -10.41 -17.36
N GLY A 201 -11.23 -9.80 -16.89
CA GLY A 201 -12.51 -9.78 -17.60
C GLY A 201 -13.59 -9.03 -16.83
N PHE A 202 -14.80 -9.08 -17.37
CA PHE A 202 -15.99 -8.49 -16.77
C PHE A 202 -17.17 -9.42 -16.97
N VAL A 203 -18.04 -9.54 -15.97
CA VAL A 203 -19.30 -10.29 -16.03
C VAL A 203 -20.48 -9.36 -15.82
N PRO A 204 -21.65 -9.62 -16.43
CA PRO A 204 -22.87 -8.84 -16.13
C PRO A 204 -23.19 -8.88 -14.64
N ALA A 205 -23.62 -7.75 -14.08
CA ALA A 205 -23.97 -7.69 -12.65
C ALA A 205 -25.12 -8.65 -12.29
N ALA A 206 -26.02 -8.94 -13.24
CA ALA A 206 -27.09 -9.89 -13.06
C ALA A 206 -26.64 -11.35 -12.86
N GLU A 207 -25.45 -11.71 -13.35
CA GLU A 207 -24.87 -13.04 -13.24
C GLU A 207 -23.93 -13.18 -12.04
N ALA A 208 -23.67 -12.07 -11.33
CA ALA A 208 -22.76 -12.08 -10.20
C ALA A 208 -23.48 -12.54 -8.94
N VAL A 209 -22.99 -13.59 -8.31
CA VAL A 209 -23.44 -14.06 -7.00
C VAL A 209 -22.53 -13.48 -5.94
N CYS A 210 -23.12 -12.75 -4.98
CA CYS A 210 -22.41 -12.31 -3.77
C CYS A 210 -23.07 -13.01 -2.58
N GLU A 211 -22.45 -14.06 -2.07
CA GLU A 211 -22.99 -14.86 -0.97
C GLU A 211 -23.07 -14.06 0.35
N GLU A 212 -22.13 -13.13 0.56
CA GLU A 212 -22.06 -12.37 1.81
C GLU A 212 -23.01 -11.16 1.85
N GLU A 213 -23.29 -10.52 0.71
CA GLU A 213 -24.15 -9.32 0.63
C GLU A 213 -25.02 -9.35 -0.65
N PRO A 214 -25.95 -10.30 -0.80
CA PRO A 214 -26.73 -10.46 -2.03
C PRO A 214 -27.59 -9.23 -2.37
N ASN A 215 -28.09 -8.53 -1.36
CA ASN A 215 -28.93 -7.32 -1.53
C ASN A 215 -28.16 -6.17 -2.20
N LEU A 216 -26.85 -6.08 -1.98
CA LEU A 216 -25.99 -5.04 -2.55
C LEU A 216 -25.81 -5.20 -4.06
N VAL A 217 -25.68 -6.44 -4.53
CA VAL A 217 -25.63 -6.74 -5.97
C VAL A 217 -26.94 -6.39 -6.65
N VAL A 218 -28.07 -6.70 -6.00
CA VAL A 218 -29.41 -6.35 -6.49
C VAL A 218 -29.58 -4.83 -6.58
N GLU A 219 -29.08 -4.08 -5.61
CA GLU A 219 -29.16 -2.62 -5.60
C GLU A 219 -28.32 -2.00 -6.72
N VAL A 220 -27.10 -2.47 -6.93
CA VAL A 220 -26.24 -2.02 -8.04
C VAL A 220 -26.88 -2.35 -9.39
N HIS A 221 -27.43 -3.54 -9.54
CA HIS A 221 -28.14 -3.92 -10.77
C HIS A 221 -29.38 -3.05 -11.03
N ARG A 222 -30.12 -2.66 -9.97
CA ARG A 222 -31.26 -1.72 -10.10
C ARG A 222 -30.82 -0.34 -10.55
N LEU A 223 -29.65 0.13 -10.06
CA LEU A 223 -29.14 1.46 -10.39
C LEU A 223 -28.54 1.51 -11.81
N ASN A 224 -27.90 0.43 -12.24
CA ASN A 224 -27.35 0.30 -13.60
C ASN A 224 -27.41 -1.16 -14.10
N PRO A 225 -28.51 -1.57 -14.74
CA PRO A 225 -28.69 -2.94 -15.24
C PRO A 225 -27.64 -3.38 -16.26
N SER A 226 -27.04 -2.43 -16.97
CA SER A 226 -25.98 -2.70 -17.96
C SER A 226 -24.58 -2.76 -17.35
N GLN A 227 -24.43 -2.53 -16.03
CA GLN A 227 -23.13 -2.54 -15.39
C GLN A 227 -22.55 -3.94 -15.34
N ARG A 228 -21.27 -4.03 -15.69
CA ARG A 228 -20.49 -5.27 -15.59
C ARG A 228 -19.62 -5.18 -14.34
N LEU A 229 -19.32 -6.32 -13.73
CA LEU A 229 -18.45 -6.41 -12.56
C LEU A 229 -17.08 -6.95 -12.97
N PRO A 230 -15.97 -6.41 -12.41
CA PRO A 230 -14.63 -6.86 -12.77
C PRO A 230 -14.32 -8.25 -12.20
N VAL A 231 -13.70 -9.07 -13.03
CA VAL A 231 -13.08 -10.33 -12.64
C VAL A 231 -11.60 -10.07 -12.43
N VAL A 232 -11.10 -10.32 -11.22
CA VAL A 232 -9.71 -10.08 -10.86
C VAL A 232 -9.01 -11.41 -10.60
N ARG A 233 -7.86 -11.60 -11.25
CA ARG A 233 -6.91 -12.65 -10.93
C ARG A 233 -5.89 -12.08 -9.93
N PHE A 234 -5.86 -12.62 -8.72
CA PHE A 234 -4.94 -12.18 -7.68
C PHE A 234 -3.54 -12.77 -7.88
N ASP A 235 -2.51 -11.97 -7.56
CA ASP A 235 -1.10 -12.36 -7.71
C ASP A 235 -0.70 -13.46 -6.71
N ARG A 236 -1.31 -13.46 -5.52
CA ARG A 236 -1.07 -14.46 -4.49
C ARG A 236 -1.97 -15.65 -4.73
N GLY A 237 -1.37 -16.80 -5.07
CA GLY A 237 -2.08 -18.05 -5.17
C GLY A 237 -2.49 -18.58 -3.78
N ILE A 238 -3.58 -19.31 -3.74
CA ILE A 238 -4.04 -20.06 -2.57
C ILE A 238 -3.41 -21.45 -2.66
N MET A 239 -2.74 -21.89 -1.60
CA MET A 239 -2.27 -23.26 -1.49
C MET A 239 -3.41 -24.10 -0.93
N PHE A 240 -3.93 -25.05 -1.71
CA PHE A 240 -4.80 -26.09 -1.20
C PHE A 240 -3.98 -27.32 -0.79
N PRO A 241 -4.25 -27.94 0.37
CA PRO A 241 -3.74 -29.27 0.66
C PRO A 241 -4.23 -30.25 -0.41
N SER A 242 -3.38 -31.17 -0.84
CA SER A 242 -3.54 -32.02 -2.02
C SER A 242 -4.69 -33.02 -2.00
N GLU A 243 -5.56 -33.05 -0.99
CA GLU A 243 -6.50 -34.19 -0.79
C GLU A 243 -7.99 -33.90 -1.02
N ASP A 244 -8.46 -32.64 -1.06
CA ASP A 244 -9.91 -32.41 -0.93
C ASP A 244 -10.64 -31.57 -1.98
N VAL A 245 -10.11 -31.34 -3.18
CA VAL A 245 -10.85 -30.53 -4.18
C VAL A 245 -10.97 -31.22 -5.53
N ALA A 246 -12.05 -31.98 -5.68
CA ALA A 246 -12.65 -32.22 -6.98
C ALA A 246 -13.38 -30.95 -7.43
N LEU A 247 -12.67 -30.02 -8.08
CA LEU A 247 -13.27 -28.87 -8.75
C LEU A 247 -13.53 -29.24 -10.22
N ASP A 248 -14.78 -29.52 -10.53
CA ASP A 248 -15.30 -29.53 -11.89
C ASP A 248 -15.27 -28.10 -12.46
N SER A 249 -14.15 -27.69 -12.96
CA SER A 249 -14.06 -26.57 -13.90
C SER A 249 -12.71 -26.58 -14.65
N PRO A 250 -12.71 -26.70 -15.98
CA PRO A 250 -11.49 -26.86 -16.77
C PRO A 250 -10.97 -25.52 -17.30
N ALA A 251 -10.70 -24.53 -16.47
CA ALA A 251 -10.11 -23.30 -16.94
C ALA A 251 -9.02 -22.79 -15.99
N ALA A 252 -7.78 -22.79 -16.52
CA ALA A 252 -6.58 -22.12 -16.02
C ALA A 252 -5.89 -22.77 -14.78
N ALA A 253 -5.27 -23.93 -15.03
CA ALA A 253 -4.16 -24.39 -14.20
C ALA A 253 -2.84 -24.11 -14.96
N ASP A 254 -2.10 -23.10 -14.55
CA ASP A 254 -0.69 -22.98 -14.92
C ASP A 254 0.10 -23.99 -14.06
N ASP A 255 0.56 -25.05 -14.72
CA ASP A 255 1.26 -26.18 -14.11
C ASP A 255 2.68 -25.76 -13.66
N VAL A 256 2.91 -25.70 -12.35
CA VAL A 256 4.27 -25.73 -11.79
C VAL A 256 4.43 -27.06 -11.07
N SER A 257 5.08 -28.00 -11.74
CA SER A 257 5.38 -29.35 -11.26
C SER A 257 6.42 -29.30 -10.12
N GLY A 258 5.99 -29.62 -8.93
CA GLY A 258 6.83 -29.92 -7.76
C GLY A 258 5.94 -30.48 -6.65
N SER A 259 6.39 -31.49 -5.93
CA SER A 259 5.69 -32.29 -4.92
C SER A 259 5.17 -31.53 -3.68
N ALA A 260 4.88 -30.25 -3.79
CA ALA A 260 4.25 -29.40 -2.77
C ALA A 260 3.03 -28.75 -3.40
N GLY A 261 1.84 -29.06 -2.95
CA GLY A 261 0.51 -28.57 -3.24
C GLY A 261 0.31 -27.64 -4.45
N ARG A 262 -0.78 -27.82 -5.18
CA ARG A 262 -1.12 -26.96 -6.33
C ARG A 262 -1.40 -25.53 -5.85
N VAL A 263 -0.71 -24.55 -6.45
CA VAL A 263 -1.00 -23.13 -6.22
C VAL A 263 -2.10 -22.71 -7.20
N TYR A 264 -3.25 -22.33 -6.67
CA TYR A 264 -4.37 -21.82 -7.44
C TYR A 264 -4.42 -20.29 -7.36
N HIS A 265 -4.44 -19.62 -8.51
CA HIS A 265 -4.69 -18.18 -8.57
C HIS A 265 -6.19 -17.93 -8.82
N PRO A 266 -6.95 -17.55 -7.79
CA PRO A 266 -8.39 -17.41 -7.93
C PRO A 266 -8.74 -16.26 -8.86
N HIS A 267 -9.67 -16.52 -9.77
CA HIS A 267 -10.39 -15.51 -10.52
C HIS A 267 -11.65 -15.16 -9.75
N VAL A 268 -11.70 -13.95 -9.21
CA VAL A 268 -12.78 -13.52 -8.31
C VAL A 268 -13.54 -12.36 -8.93
N VAL A 269 -14.87 -12.50 -9.00
CA VAL A 269 -15.77 -11.40 -9.34
C VAL A 269 -15.81 -10.44 -8.14
N ILE A 270 -15.50 -9.18 -8.38
CA ILE A 270 -15.48 -8.17 -7.32
C ILE A 270 -16.78 -7.39 -7.33
N SER A 271 -17.61 -7.64 -6.33
CA SER A 271 -18.86 -6.93 -6.10
C SER A 271 -18.62 -5.63 -5.33
N PRO A 272 -19.49 -4.62 -5.49
CA PRO A 272 -19.46 -3.40 -4.69
C PRO A 272 -19.53 -3.69 -3.19
N ARG A 273 -18.92 -2.82 -2.40
CA ARG A 273 -18.94 -2.89 -0.93
C ARG A 273 -19.31 -1.56 -0.33
N LEU A 274 -20.03 -1.62 0.77
CA LEU A 274 -20.43 -0.46 1.55
C LEU A 274 -19.34 -0.09 2.55
N HIS A 275 -18.90 1.17 2.55
CA HIS A 275 -18.14 1.77 3.64
C HIS A 275 -19.05 2.74 4.37
N SER A 276 -19.07 2.70 5.71
CA SER A 276 -19.96 3.52 6.52
C SER A 276 -19.20 4.19 7.67
N ILE A 277 -19.61 5.41 7.98
CA ILE A 277 -19.19 6.12 9.18
C ILE A 277 -20.33 6.00 10.20
N ALA A 278 -20.07 5.24 11.28
CA ALA A 278 -21.04 5.05 12.36
C ALA A 278 -21.26 6.33 13.16
N ASP A 279 -22.45 6.51 13.71
CA ASP A 279 -22.74 7.53 14.71
C ASP A 279 -22.17 7.10 16.06
N PRO A 280 -21.20 7.83 16.63
CA PRO A 280 -20.67 7.50 17.95
C PRO A 280 -21.69 7.61 19.08
N ALA A 281 -22.77 8.37 18.88
CA ALA A 281 -23.84 8.54 19.85
C ALA A 281 -24.89 7.41 19.80
N SER A 282 -24.96 6.65 18.70
CA SER A 282 -25.96 5.60 18.49
C SER A 282 -25.31 4.39 17.80
N ARG A 283 -25.01 3.34 18.58
CA ARG A 283 -24.35 2.12 18.02
C ARG A 283 -25.22 1.38 17.01
N ASP A 284 -26.54 1.40 17.19
CA ASP A 284 -27.52 0.67 16.38
C ASP A 284 -28.32 1.62 15.45
N GLY A 285 -27.94 2.88 15.39
CA GLY A 285 -28.56 3.88 14.51
C GLY A 285 -28.07 3.83 13.07
N PRO A 286 -28.75 4.53 12.15
CA PRO A 286 -28.28 4.65 10.77
C PRO A 286 -26.92 5.34 10.72
N PRO A 287 -26.04 4.96 9.78
CA PRO A 287 -24.73 5.57 9.66
C PRO A 287 -24.83 7.05 9.25
N LEU A 288 -23.90 7.88 9.74
CA LEU A 288 -23.82 9.32 9.41
C LEU A 288 -23.45 9.55 7.94
N ALA A 289 -22.65 8.66 7.36
CA ALA A 289 -22.31 8.71 5.95
C ALA A 289 -21.98 7.31 5.42
N THR A 290 -22.27 7.10 4.13
CA THR A 290 -22.00 5.84 3.43
C THR A 290 -21.38 6.08 2.06
N CYS A 291 -20.58 5.13 1.61
CA CYS A 291 -19.99 5.08 0.28
C CYS A 291 -20.08 3.65 -0.26
N LEU A 292 -20.78 3.47 -1.37
CA LEU A 292 -20.86 2.21 -2.09
C LEU A 292 -19.97 2.28 -3.33
N GLN A 293 -19.01 1.36 -3.46
CA GLN A 293 -18.09 1.32 -4.59
C GLN A 293 -17.46 -0.08 -4.72
N ILE A 294 -16.94 -0.40 -5.89
CA ILE A 294 -16.02 -1.52 -6.10
C ILE A 294 -14.78 -1.29 -5.21
N PRO A 295 -14.42 -2.23 -4.32
CA PRO A 295 -13.36 -2.04 -3.33
C PRO A 295 -11.95 -2.22 -3.94
N LEU A 296 -11.71 -1.62 -5.09
CA LEU A 296 -10.46 -1.66 -5.83
C LEU A 296 -9.89 -0.25 -6.04
N VAL A 297 -8.58 -0.17 -6.12
CA VAL A 297 -7.85 1.01 -6.60
C VAL A 297 -6.78 0.58 -7.57
N HIS A 298 -6.35 1.48 -8.45
CA HIS A 298 -5.18 1.23 -9.30
C HIS A 298 -3.95 0.97 -8.44
N SER A 299 -3.07 0.06 -8.85
CA SER A 299 -1.93 -0.39 -8.05
C SER A 299 -0.63 -0.60 -8.83
N TRP A 300 -0.34 0.21 -9.83
CA TRP A 300 1.03 0.34 -10.34
C TRP A 300 1.90 1.13 -9.37
N ALA A 301 1.29 2.12 -8.69
CA ALA A 301 1.91 2.86 -7.60
C ALA A 301 0.95 3.01 -6.42
N ILE A 302 1.51 3.04 -5.20
CA ILE A 302 0.79 3.38 -3.96
C ILE A 302 1.64 4.31 -3.10
N THR A 303 1.01 5.01 -2.16
CA THR A 303 1.76 5.79 -1.17
C THR A 303 2.44 4.88 -0.16
N ILE A 304 3.57 5.32 0.38
CA ILE A 304 4.29 4.61 1.43
C ILE A 304 3.37 4.35 2.63
N HIS A 305 2.51 5.29 2.98
CA HIS A 305 1.53 5.10 4.07
C HIS A 305 0.55 3.95 3.79
N LYS A 306 0.01 3.86 2.56
CA LYS A 306 -0.88 2.76 2.18
C LYS A 306 -0.16 1.40 2.09
N SER A 307 1.17 1.39 1.99
CA SER A 307 1.96 0.17 2.01
C SER A 307 2.20 -0.41 3.40
N GLN A 308 1.83 0.30 4.47
CA GLN A 308 1.97 -0.20 5.83
C GLN A 308 1.18 -1.50 6.01
N GLY A 309 1.81 -2.49 6.64
CA GLY A 309 1.22 -3.83 6.79
C GLY A 309 1.46 -4.77 5.60
N LEU A 310 1.72 -4.27 4.40
CA LEU A 310 1.98 -5.11 3.24
C LEU A 310 3.35 -5.82 3.33
N SER A 311 3.43 -6.99 2.69
CA SER A 311 4.68 -7.72 2.43
C SER A 311 4.76 -7.99 0.93
N LEU A 312 5.80 -7.49 0.28
CA LEU A 312 5.92 -7.43 -1.17
C LEU A 312 7.15 -8.24 -1.62
N ASP A 313 6.96 -9.10 -2.63
CA ASP A 313 8.05 -9.88 -3.19
C ASP A 313 8.92 -9.03 -4.12
N ALA A 314 8.31 -8.07 -4.84
CA ALA A 314 8.99 -7.13 -5.70
C ALA A 314 8.44 -5.71 -5.52
N VAL A 315 9.33 -4.75 -5.21
CA VAL A 315 8.97 -3.37 -4.92
C VAL A 315 10.01 -2.38 -5.43
N ASP A 316 9.52 -1.27 -5.98
CA ASP A 316 10.31 -0.14 -6.45
C ASP A 316 10.05 1.06 -5.52
N VAL A 317 11.08 1.52 -4.82
CA VAL A 317 10.99 2.56 -3.79
C VAL A 317 11.74 3.79 -4.23
N SER A 318 11.06 4.93 -4.34
CA SER A 318 11.73 6.22 -4.46
C SER A 318 11.97 6.82 -3.07
N LEU A 319 13.23 7.06 -2.75
CA LEU A 319 13.66 7.75 -1.54
C LEU A 319 13.75 9.27 -1.73
N SER A 320 13.52 9.77 -2.95
CA SER A 320 13.42 11.19 -3.20
C SER A 320 12.23 11.81 -2.49
N CYS A 321 12.36 13.04 -2.03
CA CYS A 321 11.28 13.80 -1.39
C CYS A 321 10.66 13.12 -0.14
N MET A 322 11.45 12.35 0.61
CA MET A 322 11.03 11.85 1.91
C MET A 322 10.86 13.03 2.87
N PHE A 323 9.66 13.24 3.40
CA PHE A 323 9.35 14.38 4.24
C PHE A 323 9.19 14.02 5.74
N GLU A 324 8.88 12.77 6.07
CA GLU A 324 8.72 12.32 7.45
C GLU A 324 9.87 11.42 7.92
N PRO A 325 10.35 11.57 9.17
CA PRO A 325 11.26 10.61 9.78
C PRO A 325 10.64 9.20 9.84
N GLY A 326 11.43 8.17 9.52
CA GLY A 326 10.99 6.77 9.49
C GLY A 326 10.30 6.35 8.18
N GLN A 327 9.95 7.27 7.29
CA GLN A 327 9.26 6.96 6.04
C GLN A 327 10.08 6.04 5.13
N ALA A 328 11.41 6.24 5.04
CA ALA A 328 12.32 5.37 4.31
C ALA A 328 12.32 3.94 4.86
N TYR A 329 12.36 3.79 6.19
CA TYR A 329 12.27 2.47 6.83
C TYR A 329 10.95 1.78 6.49
N VAL A 330 9.82 2.49 6.58
CA VAL A 330 8.51 1.94 6.23
C VAL A 330 8.51 1.42 4.80
N ALA A 331 9.04 2.18 3.85
CA ALA A 331 9.07 1.79 2.44
C ALA A 331 9.98 0.58 2.18
N LEU A 332 11.23 0.63 2.62
CA LEU A 332 12.22 -0.44 2.39
C LEU A 332 11.82 -1.75 3.09
N SER A 333 11.26 -1.65 4.30
CA SER A 333 10.82 -2.82 5.08
C SER A 333 9.59 -3.54 4.49
N ARG A 334 9.01 -3.03 3.39
CA ARG A 334 7.94 -3.77 2.68
C ARG A 334 8.47 -4.94 1.89
N ALA A 335 9.72 -4.86 1.40
CA ALA A 335 10.34 -5.95 0.67
C ALA A 335 10.59 -7.16 1.59
N ARG A 336 10.35 -8.36 1.05
CA ARG A 336 10.69 -9.62 1.72
C ARG A 336 12.17 -9.95 1.62
N SER A 337 12.79 -9.58 0.50
CA SER A 337 14.20 -9.82 0.23
C SER A 337 14.85 -8.61 -0.42
N ILE A 338 16.17 -8.54 -0.31
CA ILE A 338 16.97 -7.50 -0.96
C ILE A 338 16.91 -7.63 -2.50
N SER A 339 16.80 -8.85 -3.03
CA SER A 339 16.70 -9.10 -4.47
C SER A 339 15.41 -8.61 -5.10
N GLY A 340 14.32 -8.52 -4.30
CA GLY A 340 13.05 -7.96 -4.72
C GLY A 340 12.98 -6.44 -4.63
N LEU A 341 13.99 -5.79 -4.03
CA LEU A 341 14.00 -4.37 -3.77
C LEU A 341 14.76 -3.59 -4.86
N ARG A 342 14.13 -2.56 -5.40
CA ARG A 342 14.76 -1.52 -6.24
C ARG A 342 14.63 -0.19 -5.52
N VAL A 343 15.68 0.63 -5.56
CA VAL A 343 15.73 1.92 -4.84
C VAL A 343 16.12 3.01 -5.81
N HIS A 344 15.47 4.17 -5.73
CA HIS A 344 15.79 5.36 -6.50
C HIS A 344 15.98 6.56 -5.58
N GLY A 345 16.77 7.54 -6.03
CA GLY A 345 16.89 8.84 -5.37
C GLY A 345 17.41 8.76 -3.94
N LEU A 346 18.44 7.91 -3.71
CA LEU A 346 19.10 7.83 -2.40
C LEU A 346 19.97 9.08 -2.18
N GLU A 347 19.58 9.89 -1.21
CA GLU A 347 20.34 11.04 -0.71
C GLU A 347 20.71 10.81 0.75
N SER A 348 21.73 11.51 1.24
CA SER A 348 22.14 11.44 2.64
C SER A 348 21.02 11.87 3.62
N THR A 349 20.12 12.75 3.14
CA THR A 349 18.95 13.26 3.88
C THR A 349 17.73 12.36 3.80
N SER A 350 17.72 11.34 2.93
CA SER A 350 16.56 10.45 2.74
C SER A 350 16.30 9.56 3.96
N ILE A 351 17.35 9.22 4.72
CA ILE A 351 17.27 8.30 5.85
C ILE A 351 17.31 9.06 7.14
N ARG A 352 16.15 9.25 7.75
CA ARG A 352 15.99 9.96 9.00
C ARG A 352 15.14 9.15 9.98
N ALA A 353 15.55 9.12 11.25
CA ALA A 353 14.76 8.55 12.33
C ALA A 353 14.16 9.65 13.21
N CYS A 354 13.01 9.36 13.80
CA CYS A 354 12.39 10.25 14.78
C CYS A 354 13.17 10.22 16.10
N VAL A 355 13.72 11.36 16.49
CA VAL A 355 14.52 11.49 17.75
C VAL A 355 13.67 11.14 18.98
N ARG A 356 12.40 11.60 19.02
CA ARG A 356 11.47 11.35 20.14
C ARG A 356 11.13 9.87 20.27
N ALA A 357 10.86 9.19 19.15
CA ALA A 357 10.60 7.75 19.15
C ALA A 357 11.84 6.95 19.57
N LYS A 358 13.04 7.38 19.14
CA LYS A 358 14.31 6.74 19.57
C LYS A 358 14.51 6.86 21.08
N ALA A 359 14.30 8.04 21.65
CA ALA A 359 14.42 8.26 23.10
C ALA A 359 13.43 7.37 23.86
N PHE A 360 12.19 7.26 23.38
CA PHE A 360 11.20 6.37 23.98
C PHE A 360 11.62 4.89 23.93
N TYR A 361 12.17 4.41 22.80
CA TYR A 361 12.69 3.04 22.72
C TYR A 361 13.87 2.79 23.66
N GLN A 362 14.76 3.76 23.81
CA GLN A 362 15.90 3.65 24.71
C GLN A 362 15.45 3.55 26.17
N SER A 363 14.50 4.38 26.61
CA SER A 363 13.97 4.28 27.98
C SER A 363 13.31 2.93 28.25
N LEU A 364 12.56 2.38 27.27
CA LEU A 364 11.97 1.04 27.41
C LEU A 364 13.02 -0.06 27.55
N GLU A 365 14.10 -0.01 26.77
CA GLU A 365 15.17 -1.00 26.83
C GLU A 365 15.90 -0.95 28.18
N GLU A 366 16.13 0.26 28.72
CA GLU A 366 16.72 0.47 30.05
C GLU A 366 15.82 -0.06 31.16
N GLU A 367 14.51 0.24 31.11
CA GLU A 367 13.52 -0.27 32.07
C GLU A 367 13.44 -1.80 32.04
N MET A 368 13.40 -2.40 30.84
CA MET A 368 13.37 -3.84 30.69
C MET A 368 14.67 -4.53 31.15
N ALA A 369 15.82 -3.90 30.95
CA ALA A 369 17.11 -4.39 31.44
C ALA A 369 17.16 -4.34 32.98
N ALA A 370 16.72 -3.25 33.59
CA ALA A 370 16.65 -3.10 35.04
C ALA A 370 15.69 -4.14 35.67
N ALA A 371 14.52 -4.36 35.05
CA ALA A 371 13.56 -5.36 35.52
C ALA A 371 14.12 -6.79 35.47
N ARG A 372 14.90 -7.15 34.45
CA ARG A 372 15.57 -8.47 34.33
C ARG A 372 16.61 -8.66 35.43
N LEU A 373 17.47 -7.66 35.66
CA LEU A 373 18.47 -7.73 36.73
C LEU A 373 17.85 -7.86 38.13
N ALA A 374 16.67 -7.27 38.34
CA ALA A 374 15.94 -7.40 39.59
C ALA A 374 15.31 -8.80 39.79
N VAL A 375 15.04 -9.55 38.71
CA VAL A 375 14.52 -10.95 38.76
C VAL A 375 15.68 -11.93 38.96
N ASP A 376 16.80 -11.75 38.24
CA ASP A 376 17.95 -12.66 38.26
C ASP A 376 18.80 -12.49 39.54
N GLY A 377 18.61 -11.41 40.27
CA GLY A 377 19.26 -11.13 41.57
C GLY A 377 18.50 -11.64 42.79
N ARG A 378 17.39 -12.36 42.61
CA ARG A 378 16.62 -13.05 43.66
C ARG A 378 16.78 -14.57 43.55
#